data_29f241b96340a75e0b724aa6cc7a652f
#
_entry.id   29f241b96340a75e0b724aa6cc7a652f
#
_cell.length_a   1.000
_cell.length_b   1.000
_cell.length_c   1.000
_cell.angle_alpha   90.00
_cell.angle_beta   90.00
_cell.angle_gamma   90.00
#
_symmetry.space_group_name_H-M   'P 1'
#
loop_
_entity.id
_entity.type
_entity.pdbx_description
1 polymer ?
#
loop_
_entity_poly.entity_id
_entity_poly.type
_entity_poly.pdbx_seq_one_letter_code
_entity_poly.pdbx_strand_id
1 'polypeptide(L)'
;MSYDDQTRPTLLGRLPPAQSRASSLVDRLAGEIISRRIAPGARLPTEQEMMAGFGVSRTVVREAVAALRSEGLVETRQGVGAFVSRDVQRRPFRIDPAELRSLADVLHVMELRTGVEVETAGLAAERITTASRNRIKRALAAVDAALHRGEAAVDEDFAFHQAIAAAARNPQFTRFLEFLGRFLIPRHSVRVGLQQPRDLKAYLERIQDEHRRIYDAIRTGDGTAARRAMRAHLMRSRRRYQRFAAAAETS
;
A
#
# COMPACT_ATOMS: atom_id res chain seq x y z
N MET A 1 39.33 33.94 1.23
CA MET A 1 39.24 32.88 0.22
C MET A 1 38.10 31.98 0.63
N SER A 2 36.89 32.30 0.12
CA SER A 2 35.68 31.54 0.41
C SER A 2 35.62 30.37 -0.58
N TYR A 3 35.59 29.15 -0.05
CA TYR A 3 35.34 27.95 -0.84
C TYR A 3 33.84 27.87 -1.17
N ASP A 4 33.56 27.94 -2.44
CA ASP A 4 32.22 27.85 -3.06
C ASP A 4 31.71 26.41 -2.95
N ASP A 5 30.68 26.20 -2.08
CA ASP A 5 30.00 24.89 -1.83
C ASP A 5 28.80 24.70 -2.77
N GLN A 6 29.01 24.86 -4.09
CA GLN A 6 27.92 24.76 -5.07
C GLN A 6 28.14 23.71 -6.17
N THR A 7 28.68 22.52 -5.86
CA THR A 7 28.63 21.42 -6.85
C THR A 7 28.63 20.05 -6.17
N ARG A 8 27.53 19.73 -5.47
CA ARG A 8 27.18 18.32 -5.26
C ARG A 8 26.27 17.90 -6.42
N PRO A 9 26.72 17.05 -7.32
CA PRO A 9 25.85 16.54 -8.38
C PRO A 9 24.73 15.74 -7.73
N THR A 10 23.49 16.04 -8.12
CA THR A 10 22.27 15.30 -7.77
C THR A 10 22.30 13.90 -8.43
N LEU A 11 23.20 13.04 -7.96
CA LEU A 11 23.40 11.67 -8.46
C LEU A 11 22.46 10.64 -7.81
N LEU A 12 21.48 11.06 -7.03
CA LEU A 12 20.50 10.20 -6.40
C LEU A 12 19.20 10.19 -7.20
N GLY A 13 19.24 9.58 -8.40
CA GLY A 13 18.05 9.14 -9.10
C GLY A 13 17.60 7.79 -8.53
N ARG A 14 16.28 7.59 -8.33
CA ARG A 14 15.71 6.28 -7.99
C ARG A 14 16.09 5.28 -9.07
N LEU A 15 16.90 4.28 -8.70
CA LEU A 15 17.06 3.08 -9.52
C LEU A 15 15.69 2.35 -9.53
N PRO A 16 15.21 1.88 -10.70
CA PRO A 16 14.07 0.98 -10.72
C PRO A 16 14.44 -0.26 -9.88
N PRO A 17 13.48 -0.85 -9.13
CA PRO A 17 13.75 -2.05 -8.34
C PRO A 17 14.04 -3.21 -9.31
N ALA A 18 15.30 -3.46 -9.60
CA ALA A 18 15.72 -4.77 -10.05
C ALA A 18 15.43 -5.73 -8.89
N GLN A 19 14.68 -6.81 -9.13
CA GLN A 19 14.56 -7.88 -8.12
C GLN A 19 15.99 -8.27 -7.72
N SER A 20 16.36 -7.94 -6.48
CA SER A 20 17.68 -8.29 -6.02
C SER A 20 17.76 -9.82 -5.94
N ARG A 21 18.95 -10.41 -6.18
CA ARG A 21 19.14 -11.87 -6.00
C ARG A 21 18.73 -12.31 -4.60
N ALA A 22 18.81 -11.43 -3.62
CA ALA A 22 18.34 -11.65 -2.26
C ALA A 22 16.81 -11.82 -2.21
N SER A 23 16.04 -10.95 -2.88
CA SER A 23 14.57 -11.06 -2.97
C SER A 23 14.16 -12.38 -3.61
N SER A 24 14.77 -12.75 -4.73
CA SER A 24 14.49 -14.03 -5.40
C SER A 24 14.79 -15.24 -4.51
N LEU A 25 15.84 -15.17 -3.68
CA LEU A 25 16.16 -16.24 -2.73
C LEU A 25 15.17 -16.30 -1.58
N VAL A 26 14.70 -15.13 -1.09
CA VAL A 26 13.63 -15.04 -0.08
C VAL A 26 12.37 -15.70 -0.61
N ASP A 27 11.89 -15.31 -1.80
CA ASP A 27 10.67 -15.85 -2.42
C ASP A 27 10.76 -17.39 -2.55
N ARG A 28 11.90 -17.88 -2.99
CA ARG A 28 12.12 -19.33 -3.15
C ARG A 28 12.07 -20.06 -1.81
N LEU A 29 12.83 -19.62 -0.82
CA LEU A 29 12.87 -20.27 0.49
C LEU A 29 11.54 -20.13 1.23
N ALA A 30 10.89 -18.96 1.16
CA ALA A 30 9.55 -18.74 1.71
C ALA A 30 8.53 -19.71 1.09
N GLY A 31 8.56 -19.90 -0.23
CA GLY A 31 7.70 -20.85 -0.93
C GLY A 31 7.89 -22.29 -0.44
N GLU A 32 9.14 -22.75 -0.23
CA GLU A 32 9.44 -24.08 0.32
C GLU A 32 8.94 -24.26 1.75
N ILE A 33 9.09 -23.22 2.59
CA ILE A 33 8.65 -23.21 3.98
C ILE A 33 7.11 -23.22 4.07
N ILE A 34 6.43 -22.36 3.30
CA ILE A 34 4.96 -22.21 3.35
C ILE A 34 4.28 -23.48 2.83
N SER A 35 4.79 -24.03 1.73
CA SER A 35 4.29 -25.30 1.18
C SER A 35 4.64 -26.52 2.03
N ARG A 36 5.29 -26.31 3.21
CA ARG A 36 5.76 -27.35 4.12
C ARG A 36 6.71 -28.37 3.49
N ARG A 37 7.36 -28.04 2.38
CA ARG A 37 8.45 -28.87 1.83
C ARG A 37 9.67 -28.82 2.75
N ILE A 38 9.88 -27.69 3.46
CA ILE A 38 10.76 -27.62 4.63
C ILE A 38 9.86 -27.56 5.87
N ALA A 39 9.94 -28.58 6.71
CA ALA A 39 9.05 -28.71 7.86
C ALA A 39 9.29 -27.63 8.93
N PRO A 40 8.27 -27.20 9.70
CA PRO A 40 8.45 -26.36 10.88
C PRO A 40 9.47 -26.96 11.86
N GLY A 41 10.41 -26.15 12.33
CA GLY A 41 11.51 -26.56 13.21
C GLY A 41 12.69 -27.22 12.49
N ALA A 42 12.59 -27.51 11.19
CA ALA A 42 13.70 -28.02 10.40
C ALA A 42 14.82 -26.99 10.27
N ARG A 43 16.05 -27.46 10.20
CA ARG A 43 17.21 -26.61 9.93
C ARG A 43 17.26 -26.27 8.45
N LEU A 44 17.48 -24.99 8.13
CA LEU A 44 17.80 -24.59 6.77
C LEU A 44 19.22 -25.07 6.37
N PRO A 45 19.49 -25.22 5.06
CA PRO A 45 20.84 -25.43 4.58
C PRO A 45 21.78 -24.36 5.14
N THR A 46 23.04 -24.70 5.31
CA THR A 46 24.07 -23.77 5.77
C THR A 46 24.28 -22.65 4.74
N GLU A 47 24.86 -21.52 5.16
CA GLU A 47 25.22 -20.45 4.24
C GLU A 47 26.04 -20.96 3.04
N GLN A 48 26.98 -21.89 3.30
CA GLN A 48 27.84 -22.46 2.27
C GLN A 48 27.05 -23.33 1.27
N GLU A 49 26.16 -24.16 1.76
CA GLU A 49 25.26 -24.98 0.92
C GLU A 49 24.32 -24.11 0.09
N MET A 50 23.78 -23.06 0.68
CA MET A 50 22.93 -22.10 -0.06
C MET A 50 23.71 -21.32 -1.11
N MET A 51 24.94 -20.89 -0.80
CA MET A 51 25.81 -20.24 -1.78
C MET A 51 26.10 -21.16 -2.96
N ALA A 52 26.44 -22.41 -2.70
CA ALA A 52 26.74 -23.40 -3.74
C ALA A 52 25.49 -23.78 -4.54
N GLY A 53 24.37 -24.05 -3.87
CA GLY A 53 23.15 -24.53 -4.49
C GLY A 53 22.40 -23.47 -5.32
N PHE A 54 22.45 -22.20 -4.89
CA PHE A 54 21.75 -21.10 -5.58
C PHE A 54 22.69 -20.21 -6.41
N GLY A 55 23.99 -20.43 -6.38
CA GLY A 55 24.97 -19.63 -7.13
C GLY A 55 24.99 -18.16 -6.72
N VAL A 56 24.87 -17.88 -5.43
CA VAL A 56 24.81 -16.51 -4.87
C VAL A 56 25.93 -16.23 -3.88
N SER A 57 26.21 -14.95 -3.64
CA SER A 57 27.22 -14.55 -2.65
C SER A 57 26.73 -14.75 -1.21
N ARG A 58 27.68 -14.82 -0.27
CA ARG A 58 27.37 -14.87 1.18
C ARG A 58 26.51 -13.71 1.64
N THR A 59 26.73 -12.50 1.11
CA THR A 59 25.94 -11.31 1.43
C THR A 59 24.46 -11.53 1.07
N VAL A 60 24.20 -12.03 -0.14
CA VAL A 60 22.82 -12.33 -0.61
C VAL A 60 22.16 -13.38 0.29
N VAL A 61 22.87 -14.43 0.69
CA VAL A 61 22.32 -15.45 1.61
C VAL A 61 21.97 -14.83 2.97
N ARG A 62 22.87 -14.02 3.54
CA ARG A 62 22.64 -13.37 4.84
C ARG A 62 21.49 -12.38 4.80
N GLU A 63 21.37 -11.59 3.74
CA GLU A 63 20.23 -10.69 3.52
C GLU A 63 18.93 -11.47 3.42
N ALA A 64 18.90 -12.57 2.65
CA ALA A 64 17.71 -13.41 2.52
C ALA A 64 17.30 -14.04 3.86
N VAL A 65 18.25 -14.61 4.63
CA VAL A 65 17.98 -15.18 5.95
C VAL A 65 17.51 -14.10 6.93
N ALA A 66 18.07 -12.89 6.89
CA ALA A 66 17.64 -11.77 7.72
C ALA A 66 16.21 -11.33 7.37
N ALA A 67 15.86 -11.30 6.08
CA ALA A 67 14.50 -11.01 5.62
C ALA A 67 13.50 -12.08 6.09
N LEU A 68 13.80 -13.37 5.88
CA LEU A 68 12.97 -14.48 6.35
C LEU A 68 12.77 -14.47 7.87
N ARG A 69 13.82 -14.06 8.61
CA ARG A 69 13.70 -13.87 10.07
C ARG A 69 12.79 -12.70 10.43
N SER A 70 12.90 -11.58 9.73
CA SER A 70 12.02 -10.42 9.94
C SER A 70 10.56 -10.74 9.59
N GLU A 71 10.35 -11.72 8.72
CA GLU A 71 9.03 -12.27 8.36
C GLU A 71 8.50 -13.32 9.32
N GLY A 72 9.30 -13.70 10.34
CA GLY A 72 8.92 -14.74 11.30
C GLY A 72 8.93 -16.16 10.73
N LEU A 73 9.46 -16.36 9.52
CA LEU A 73 9.58 -17.68 8.89
C LEU A 73 10.74 -18.49 9.41
N VAL A 74 11.78 -17.79 9.87
CA VAL A 74 13.06 -18.39 10.29
C VAL A 74 13.50 -17.81 11.62
N GLU A 75 14.04 -18.66 12.48
CA GLU A 75 14.74 -18.33 13.71
C GLU A 75 16.22 -18.63 13.55
N THR A 76 17.09 -17.72 13.97
CA THR A 76 18.53 -17.95 13.95
C THR A 76 19.03 -18.28 15.36
N ARG A 77 19.84 -19.34 15.49
CA ARG A 77 20.51 -19.71 16.74
C ARG A 77 22.02 -19.49 16.53
N GLN A 78 22.59 -18.63 17.37
CA GLN A 78 24.01 -18.27 17.24
C GLN A 78 24.89 -19.51 17.27
N GLY A 79 25.81 -19.62 16.30
CA GLY A 79 26.73 -20.77 16.16
C GLY A 79 26.09 -22.08 15.67
N VAL A 80 24.75 -22.17 15.61
CA VAL A 80 24.05 -23.41 15.26
C VAL A 80 23.47 -23.36 13.86
N GLY A 81 22.90 -22.19 13.47
CA GLY A 81 22.32 -22.01 12.14
C GLY A 81 20.93 -21.38 12.16
N ALA A 82 20.26 -21.46 11.01
CA ALA A 82 18.91 -20.98 10.79
C ALA A 82 17.92 -22.15 10.78
N PHE A 83 16.75 -21.97 11.40
CA PHE A 83 15.70 -22.99 11.53
C PHE A 83 14.37 -22.41 11.09
N VAL A 84 13.53 -23.20 10.44
CA VAL A 84 12.15 -22.82 10.16
C VAL A 84 11.43 -22.61 11.49
N SER A 85 10.74 -21.47 11.61
CA SER A 85 9.94 -21.18 12.80
C SER A 85 8.90 -22.29 13.03
N ARG A 86 8.71 -22.71 14.29
CA ARG A 86 7.69 -23.69 14.63
C ARG A 86 6.28 -23.14 14.47
N ASP A 87 6.15 -21.82 14.56
CA ASP A 87 4.89 -21.09 14.45
C ASP A 87 4.84 -20.26 13.15
N VAL A 88 5.00 -20.95 12.01
CA VAL A 88 4.93 -20.33 10.66
C VAL A 88 3.55 -19.71 10.41
N GLN A 89 2.52 -20.04 11.20
CA GLN A 89 1.17 -19.48 11.08
C GLN A 89 1.07 -18.05 11.63
N ARG A 90 2.03 -17.59 12.41
CA ARG A 90 2.10 -16.20 12.91
C ARG A 90 2.82 -15.25 11.96
N ARG A 91 2.65 -15.43 10.66
CA ARG A 91 3.15 -14.42 9.73
C ARG A 91 2.47 -13.08 10.04
N PRO A 92 3.24 -12.00 10.19
CA PRO A 92 2.65 -10.68 10.16
C PRO A 92 1.83 -10.54 8.88
N PHE A 93 0.61 -10.08 8.98
CA PHE A 93 -0.18 -9.73 7.78
C PHE A 93 0.60 -8.68 6.98
N ARG A 94 0.92 -8.99 5.73
CA ARG A 94 1.61 -8.08 4.80
C ARG A 94 0.88 -8.08 3.47
N ILE A 95 0.83 -6.93 2.87
CA ILE A 95 0.51 -6.76 1.45
C ILE A 95 1.78 -6.22 0.83
N ASP A 96 2.46 -7.04 0.03
CA ASP A 96 3.68 -6.62 -0.67
C ASP A 96 3.25 -6.02 -2.02
N PRO A 97 3.59 -4.76 -2.32
CA PRO A 97 3.33 -4.16 -3.62
C PRO A 97 3.95 -4.96 -4.78
N ALA A 98 5.06 -5.67 -4.54
CA ALA A 98 5.70 -6.51 -5.53
C ALA A 98 4.89 -7.78 -5.86
N GLU A 99 4.00 -8.20 -4.96
CA GLU A 99 3.08 -9.34 -5.16
C GLU A 99 1.80 -8.92 -5.89
N LEU A 100 1.48 -7.62 -5.94
CA LEU A 100 0.31 -7.10 -6.66
C LEU A 100 0.59 -7.06 -8.19
N ARG A 101 0.75 -8.24 -8.77
CA ARG A 101 1.13 -8.43 -10.18
C ARG A 101 -0.04 -8.52 -11.12
N SER A 102 -1.21 -8.84 -10.61
CA SER A 102 -2.43 -9.01 -11.39
C SER A 102 -3.50 -8.00 -11.00
N LEU A 103 -4.44 -7.77 -11.90
CA LEU A 103 -5.66 -7.02 -11.60
C LEU A 103 -6.41 -7.63 -10.41
N ALA A 104 -6.47 -8.95 -10.34
CA ALA A 104 -7.16 -9.65 -9.25
C ALA A 104 -6.56 -9.30 -7.89
N ASP A 105 -5.23 -9.28 -7.76
CA ASP A 105 -4.54 -8.94 -6.51
C ASP A 105 -4.91 -7.53 -6.04
N VAL A 106 -4.87 -6.56 -6.95
CA VAL A 106 -5.26 -5.18 -6.65
C VAL A 106 -6.72 -5.09 -6.22
N LEU A 107 -7.62 -5.81 -6.89
CA LEU A 107 -9.06 -5.83 -6.57
C LEU A 107 -9.33 -6.45 -5.20
N HIS A 108 -8.60 -7.50 -4.80
CA HIS A 108 -8.68 -8.09 -3.46
C HIS A 108 -8.27 -7.08 -2.38
N VAL A 109 -7.20 -6.33 -2.60
CA VAL A 109 -6.78 -5.29 -1.67
C VAL A 109 -7.78 -4.14 -1.61
N MET A 110 -8.37 -3.73 -2.74
CA MET A 110 -9.44 -2.72 -2.75
C MET A 110 -10.70 -3.21 -2.01
N GLU A 111 -10.98 -4.50 -2.01
CA GLU A 111 -12.08 -5.09 -1.26
C GLU A 111 -11.83 -5.03 0.24
N LEU A 112 -10.64 -5.42 0.70
CA LEU A 112 -10.20 -5.27 2.08
C LEU A 112 -10.27 -3.81 2.54
N ARG A 113 -9.75 -2.89 1.73
CA ARG A 113 -9.84 -1.45 1.94
C ARG A 113 -11.28 -0.99 2.15
N THR A 114 -12.21 -1.49 1.31
CA THR A 114 -13.63 -1.16 1.42
C THR A 114 -14.20 -1.58 2.78
N GLY A 115 -13.87 -2.78 3.26
CA GLY A 115 -14.30 -3.28 4.57
C GLY A 115 -13.85 -2.37 5.71
N VAL A 116 -12.61 -1.92 5.69
CA VAL A 116 -12.03 -1.08 6.74
C VAL A 116 -12.50 0.37 6.65
N GLU A 117 -12.40 1.01 5.48
CA GLU A 117 -12.67 2.45 5.37
C GLU A 117 -14.15 2.80 5.48
N VAL A 118 -15.05 1.90 5.10
CA VAL A 118 -16.51 2.11 5.30
C VAL A 118 -16.82 2.21 6.79
N GLU A 119 -16.31 1.31 7.60
CA GLU A 119 -16.52 1.36 9.04
C GLU A 119 -15.81 2.56 9.67
N THR A 120 -14.59 2.84 9.23
CA THR A 120 -13.81 3.99 9.66
C THR A 120 -14.55 5.32 9.43
N ALA A 121 -15.22 5.49 8.28
CA ALA A 121 -16.00 6.70 7.99
C ALA A 121 -17.21 6.84 8.91
N GLY A 122 -17.91 5.74 9.22
CA GLY A 122 -19.00 5.74 10.18
C GLY A 122 -18.55 6.15 11.57
N LEU A 123 -17.48 5.54 12.07
CA LEU A 123 -16.90 5.87 13.37
C LEU A 123 -16.35 7.32 13.42
N ALA A 124 -15.81 7.81 12.31
CA ALA A 124 -15.37 9.20 12.21
C ALA A 124 -16.54 10.18 12.37
N ALA A 125 -17.69 9.89 11.77
CA ALA A 125 -18.90 10.69 11.94
C ALA A 125 -19.41 10.67 13.39
N GLU A 126 -19.52 9.49 13.98
CA GLU A 126 -19.99 9.30 15.36
C GLU A 126 -19.07 9.96 16.42
N ARG A 127 -17.78 10.12 16.09
CA ARG A 127 -16.76 10.63 17.01
C ARG A 127 -16.20 11.99 16.60
N ILE A 128 -16.87 12.67 15.68
CA ILE A 128 -16.39 13.92 15.10
C ILE A 128 -16.17 15.01 16.16
N THR A 129 -15.06 15.70 16.06
CA THR A 129 -14.76 16.90 16.85
C THR A 129 -14.51 18.08 15.91
N THR A 130 -14.56 19.30 16.45
CA THR A 130 -14.24 20.51 15.65
C THR A 130 -12.83 20.43 15.05
N ALA A 131 -11.86 19.91 15.80
CA ALA A 131 -10.46 19.77 15.33
C ALA A 131 -10.37 18.77 14.16
N SER A 132 -10.96 17.57 14.31
CA SER A 132 -10.95 16.54 13.26
C SER A 132 -11.75 16.96 12.03
N ARG A 133 -12.91 17.60 12.21
CA ARG A 133 -13.71 18.19 11.13
C ARG A 133 -12.89 19.20 10.30
N ASN A 134 -12.17 20.10 10.98
CA ASN A 134 -11.32 21.07 10.29
C ASN A 134 -10.14 20.41 9.57
N ARG A 135 -9.59 19.32 10.10
CA ARG A 135 -8.53 18.55 9.45
C ARG A 135 -9.04 17.91 8.15
N ILE A 136 -10.20 17.23 8.20
CA ILE A 136 -10.80 16.61 7.01
C ILE A 136 -11.15 17.70 5.97
N LYS A 137 -11.71 18.84 6.40
CA LYS A 137 -12.01 19.96 5.50
C LYS A 137 -10.77 20.50 4.79
N ARG A 138 -9.64 20.64 5.51
CA ARG A 138 -8.37 21.08 4.89
C ARG A 138 -7.84 20.06 3.88
N ALA A 139 -7.91 18.76 4.21
CA ALA A 139 -7.48 17.71 3.27
C ALA A 139 -8.37 17.69 2.02
N LEU A 140 -9.69 17.85 2.17
CA LEU A 140 -10.62 17.98 1.04
C LEU A 140 -10.29 19.20 0.16
N ALA A 141 -10.01 20.34 0.76
CA ALA A 141 -9.62 21.56 0.03
C ALA A 141 -8.27 21.42 -0.68
N ALA A 142 -7.33 20.65 -0.12
CA ALA A 142 -6.06 20.35 -0.77
C ALA A 142 -6.25 19.54 -2.06
N VAL A 143 -7.19 18.58 -2.09
CA VAL A 143 -7.57 17.88 -3.32
C VAL A 143 -8.11 18.88 -4.37
N ASP A 144 -9.03 19.77 -3.98
CA ASP A 144 -9.55 20.81 -4.89
C ASP A 144 -8.41 21.67 -5.47
N ALA A 145 -7.49 22.11 -4.62
CA ALA A 145 -6.35 22.94 -5.04
C ALA A 145 -5.42 22.20 -6.02
N ALA A 146 -5.12 20.93 -5.80
CA ALA A 146 -4.33 20.10 -6.70
C ALA A 146 -5.02 19.90 -8.07
N LEU A 147 -6.34 19.67 -8.06
CA LEU A 147 -7.12 19.54 -9.29
C LEU A 147 -7.15 20.85 -10.10
N HIS A 148 -7.23 22.01 -9.44
CA HIS A 148 -7.15 23.31 -10.11
C HIS A 148 -5.79 23.56 -10.77
N ARG A 149 -4.70 22.99 -10.22
CA ARG A 149 -3.36 23.01 -10.85
C ARG A 149 -3.18 21.99 -11.97
N GLY A 150 -4.21 21.18 -12.26
CA GLY A 150 -4.15 20.11 -13.26
C GLY A 150 -3.38 18.85 -12.78
N GLU A 151 -3.18 18.71 -11.49
CA GLU A 151 -2.49 17.57 -10.88
C GLU A 151 -3.44 16.39 -10.65
N ALA A 152 -2.90 15.18 -10.53
CA ALA A 152 -3.69 13.97 -10.28
C ALA A 152 -4.22 13.86 -8.84
N ALA A 153 -3.75 14.71 -7.92
CA ALA A 153 -4.13 14.80 -6.51
C ALA A 153 -4.09 13.45 -5.77
N VAL A 154 -3.07 12.60 -6.03
CA VAL A 154 -2.96 11.26 -5.42
C VAL A 154 -2.60 11.36 -3.94
N ASP A 155 -1.64 12.22 -3.61
CA ASP A 155 -1.19 12.41 -2.23
C ASP A 155 -2.26 13.09 -1.38
N GLU A 156 -2.96 14.05 -1.94
CA GLU A 156 -4.06 14.77 -1.29
C GLU A 156 -5.27 13.86 -1.04
N ASP A 157 -5.60 12.99 -1.99
CA ASP A 157 -6.64 11.97 -1.82
C ASP A 157 -6.29 11.00 -0.68
N PHE A 158 -5.05 10.53 -0.65
CA PHE A 158 -4.58 9.68 0.44
C PHE A 158 -4.64 10.41 1.79
N ALA A 159 -4.23 11.68 1.84
CA ALA A 159 -4.30 12.51 3.03
C ALA A 159 -5.75 12.73 3.50
N PHE A 160 -6.72 12.84 2.58
CA PHE A 160 -8.14 12.93 2.91
C PHE A 160 -8.63 11.65 3.62
N HIS A 161 -8.31 10.47 3.09
CA HIS A 161 -8.66 9.19 3.72
C HIS A 161 -7.96 9.00 5.07
N GLN A 162 -6.70 9.41 5.20
CA GLN A 162 -5.98 9.40 6.49
C GLN A 162 -6.61 10.34 7.52
N ALA A 163 -7.08 11.52 7.10
CA ALA A 163 -7.75 12.45 7.99
C ALA A 163 -9.07 11.88 8.54
N ILE A 164 -9.81 11.12 7.72
CA ILE A 164 -11.01 10.38 8.15
C ILE A 164 -10.62 9.27 9.13
N ALA A 165 -9.57 8.49 8.84
CA ALA A 165 -9.10 7.43 9.74
C ALA A 165 -8.69 7.98 11.11
N ALA A 166 -8.00 9.11 11.15
CA ALA A 166 -7.63 9.78 12.40
C ALA A 166 -8.86 10.26 13.19
N ALA A 167 -9.93 10.71 12.48
CA ALA A 167 -11.18 11.15 13.10
C ALA A 167 -11.95 10.00 13.77
N ALA A 168 -11.77 8.76 13.33
CA ALA A 168 -12.35 7.57 13.95
C ALA A 168 -11.77 7.28 15.35
N ARG A 169 -10.70 7.98 15.78
CA ARG A 169 -10.08 7.90 17.12
C ARG A 169 -9.65 6.48 17.51
N ASN A 170 -9.25 5.68 16.53
CA ASN A 170 -8.59 4.40 16.73
C ASN A 170 -7.32 4.41 15.85
N PRO A 171 -6.12 4.45 16.47
CA PRO A 171 -4.86 4.57 15.75
C PRO A 171 -4.58 3.39 14.81
N GLN A 172 -5.25 2.24 14.99
CA GLN A 172 -5.05 1.10 14.12
C GLN A 172 -5.59 1.35 12.69
N PHE A 173 -6.65 2.15 12.54
CA PHE A 173 -7.15 2.53 11.20
C PHE A 173 -6.13 3.40 10.46
N THR A 174 -5.51 4.35 11.14
CA THR A 174 -4.44 5.18 10.54
C THR A 174 -3.25 4.33 10.14
N ARG A 175 -2.77 3.45 11.04
CA ARG A 175 -1.66 2.51 10.75
C ARG A 175 -1.98 1.57 9.60
N PHE A 176 -3.22 1.09 9.52
CA PHE A 176 -3.66 0.22 8.43
C PHE A 176 -3.59 0.95 7.08
N LEU A 177 -4.10 2.19 7.00
CA LEU A 177 -4.03 2.98 5.77
C LEU A 177 -2.60 3.37 5.41
N GLU A 178 -1.75 3.70 6.40
CA GLU A 178 -0.32 3.96 6.18
C GLU A 178 0.40 2.72 5.63
N PHE A 179 0.06 1.54 6.16
CA PHE A 179 0.59 0.26 5.70
C PHE A 179 0.17 -0.04 4.26
N LEU A 180 -1.11 0.18 3.92
CA LEU A 180 -1.58 0.02 2.55
C LEU A 180 -0.94 1.04 1.61
N GLY A 181 -0.60 2.21 2.14
CA GLY A 181 0.12 3.25 1.44
C GLY A 181 -0.61 3.81 0.21
N ARG A 182 0.14 4.57 -0.57
CA ARG A 182 -0.31 5.21 -1.81
C ARG A 182 -0.60 4.22 -2.95
N PHE A 183 -0.20 2.97 -2.79
CA PHE A 183 -0.30 1.93 -3.82
C PHE A 183 -1.74 1.62 -4.23
N LEU A 184 -2.70 1.92 -3.36
CA LEU A 184 -4.11 1.60 -3.57
C LEU A 184 -4.95 2.72 -4.16
N ILE A 185 -4.33 3.83 -4.55
CA ILE A 185 -5.00 4.85 -5.33
C ILE A 185 -4.63 4.60 -6.80
N PRO A 186 -5.47 3.91 -7.58
CA PRO A 186 -5.12 3.42 -8.92
C PRO A 186 -5.08 4.53 -9.99
N ARG A 187 -4.89 5.80 -9.57
CA ARG A 187 -4.91 6.95 -10.48
C ARG A 187 -3.77 6.95 -11.49
N HIS A 188 -2.64 6.34 -11.15
CA HIS A 188 -1.51 6.27 -12.08
C HIS A 188 -1.83 5.37 -13.28
N SER A 189 -2.43 4.20 -13.03
CA SER A 189 -2.88 3.27 -14.09
C SER A 189 -4.06 3.84 -14.89
N VAL A 190 -4.95 4.58 -14.24
CA VAL A 190 -6.08 5.26 -14.88
C VAL A 190 -5.61 6.39 -15.81
N ARG A 191 -4.55 7.13 -15.44
CA ARG A 191 -3.97 8.19 -16.27
C ARG A 191 -3.40 7.65 -17.59
N VAL A 192 -2.87 6.44 -17.59
CA VAL A 192 -2.35 5.77 -18.80
C VAL A 192 -3.48 5.35 -19.74
N GLY A 193 -4.67 5.01 -19.20
CA GLY A 193 -5.84 4.57 -19.99
C GLY A 193 -6.76 5.70 -20.50
N LEU A 194 -6.58 6.94 -20.01
CA LEU A 194 -7.38 8.09 -20.46
C LEU A 194 -6.62 8.87 -21.55
N GLN A 195 -7.08 8.73 -22.79
CA GLN A 195 -6.44 9.33 -23.97
C GLN A 195 -6.64 10.84 -24.08
N GLN A 196 -7.61 11.43 -23.35
CA GLN A 196 -7.95 12.84 -23.47
C GLN A 196 -7.86 13.57 -22.11
N PRO A 197 -7.21 14.77 -22.04
CA PRO A 197 -7.14 15.56 -20.81
C PRO A 197 -8.51 15.96 -20.23
N ARG A 198 -9.52 16.16 -21.09
CA ARG A 198 -10.90 16.49 -20.66
C ARG A 198 -11.54 15.36 -19.88
N ASP A 199 -11.32 14.11 -20.29
CA ASP A 199 -11.88 12.94 -19.61
C ASP A 199 -11.24 12.74 -18.24
N LEU A 200 -9.95 13.04 -18.12
CA LEU A 200 -9.25 13.01 -16.85
C LEU A 200 -9.80 14.05 -15.88
N LYS A 201 -10.00 15.29 -16.32
CA LYS A 201 -10.56 16.35 -15.48
C LYS A 201 -11.96 15.99 -14.97
N ALA A 202 -12.88 15.64 -15.87
CA ALA A 202 -14.23 15.23 -15.52
C ALA A 202 -14.27 13.98 -14.61
N TYR A 203 -13.31 13.08 -14.78
CA TYR A 203 -13.13 11.92 -13.90
C TYR A 203 -12.72 12.34 -12.47
N LEU A 204 -11.75 13.22 -12.34
CA LEU A 204 -11.26 13.72 -11.05
C LEU A 204 -12.30 14.56 -10.31
N GLU A 205 -13.05 15.39 -11.03
CA GLU A 205 -14.16 16.18 -10.49
C GLU A 205 -15.26 15.28 -9.89
N ARG A 206 -15.62 14.19 -10.57
CA ARG A 206 -16.57 13.20 -10.03
C ARG A 206 -16.08 12.54 -8.74
N ILE A 207 -14.79 12.24 -8.64
CA ILE A 207 -14.19 11.71 -7.42
C ILE A 207 -14.29 12.73 -6.30
N GLN A 208 -14.00 13.99 -6.58
CA GLN A 208 -14.08 15.06 -5.60
C GLN A 208 -15.52 15.30 -5.10
N ASP A 209 -16.52 15.16 -5.96
CA ASP A 209 -17.93 15.19 -5.54
C ASP A 209 -18.29 14.01 -4.62
N GLU A 210 -17.70 12.85 -4.84
CA GLU A 210 -17.83 11.71 -3.94
C GLU A 210 -17.20 12.02 -2.56
N HIS A 211 -16.02 12.64 -2.51
CA HIS A 211 -15.36 13.08 -1.28
C HIS A 211 -16.20 14.12 -0.51
N ARG A 212 -16.78 15.10 -1.21
CA ARG A 212 -17.68 16.09 -0.59
C ARG A 212 -18.87 15.43 0.10
N ARG A 213 -19.50 14.42 -0.53
CA ARG A 213 -20.61 13.66 0.08
C ARG A 213 -20.17 12.90 1.33
N ILE A 214 -18.97 12.31 1.33
CA ILE A 214 -18.39 11.65 2.51
C ILE A 214 -18.17 12.66 3.62
N TYR A 215 -17.55 13.80 3.32
CA TYR A 215 -17.30 14.86 4.30
C TYR A 215 -18.61 15.42 4.86
N ASP A 216 -19.63 15.64 4.05
CA ASP A 216 -20.92 16.16 4.48
C ASP A 216 -21.60 15.23 5.48
N ALA A 217 -21.60 13.93 5.23
CA ALA A 217 -22.12 12.95 6.17
C ALA A 217 -21.33 12.91 7.49
N ILE A 218 -19.98 12.98 7.41
CA ILE A 218 -19.14 12.98 8.60
C ILE A 218 -19.34 14.26 9.43
N ARG A 219 -19.40 15.43 8.81
CA ARG A 219 -19.56 16.71 9.52
C ARG A 219 -20.87 16.87 10.25
N THR A 220 -21.93 16.17 9.79
CA THR A 220 -23.26 16.15 10.42
C THR A 220 -23.40 15.06 11.48
N GLY A 221 -22.39 14.21 11.68
CA GLY A 221 -22.43 13.13 12.66
C GLY A 221 -23.25 11.91 12.21
N ASP A 222 -23.69 11.86 10.95
CA ASP A 222 -24.48 10.73 10.42
C ASP A 222 -23.57 9.56 10.01
N GLY A 223 -23.31 8.65 10.96
CA GLY A 223 -22.48 7.48 10.74
C GLY A 223 -23.03 6.55 9.65
N THR A 224 -24.35 6.42 9.52
CA THR A 224 -24.99 5.58 8.50
C THR A 224 -24.80 6.18 7.11
N ALA A 225 -25.02 7.48 6.94
CA ALA A 225 -24.76 8.17 5.68
C ALA A 225 -23.27 8.15 5.32
N ALA A 226 -22.37 8.31 6.30
CA ALA A 226 -20.93 8.26 6.08
C ALA A 226 -20.46 6.88 5.58
N ARG A 227 -20.93 5.79 6.19
CA ARG A 227 -20.68 4.42 5.71
C ARG A 227 -21.19 4.22 4.28
N ARG A 228 -22.41 4.67 3.99
CA ARG A 228 -23.02 4.56 2.66
C ARG A 228 -22.24 5.36 1.62
N ALA A 229 -21.84 6.59 1.91
CA ALA A 229 -21.08 7.45 1.01
C ALA A 229 -19.70 6.89 0.71
N MET A 230 -18.95 6.44 1.74
CA MET A 230 -17.64 5.82 1.59
C MET A 230 -17.73 4.52 0.80
N ARG A 231 -18.69 3.64 1.08
CA ARG A 231 -18.92 2.42 0.31
C ARG A 231 -19.17 2.72 -1.16
N ALA A 232 -20.03 3.69 -1.45
CA ALA A 232 -20.33 4.07 -2.82
C ALA A 232 -19.10 4.60 -3.57
N HIS A 233 -18.27 5.42 -2.92
CA HIS A 233 -17.01 5.93 -3.44
C HIS A 233 -16.03 4.79 -3.78
N LEU A 234 -15.74 3.91 -2.82
CA LEU A 234 -14.75 2.83 -3.00
C LEU A 234 -15.21 1.79 -4.03
N MET A 235 -16.51 1.44 -4.06
CA MET A 235 -17.05 0.53 -5.07
C MET A 235 -17.03 1.14 -6.48
N ARG A 236 -17.28 2.46 -6.63
CA ARG A 236 -17.12 3.14 -7.92
C ARG A 236 -15.66 3.18 -8.35
N SER A 237 -14.72 3.44 -7.42
CA SER A 237 -13.30 3.38 -7.67
C SER A 237 -12.89 2.00 -8.18
N ARG A 238 -13.32 0.92 -7.51
CA ARG A 238 -13.06 -0.47 -7.93
C ARG A 238 -13.61 -0.75 -9.35
N ARG A 239 -14.84 -0.36 -9.64
CA ARG A 239 -15.46 -0.54 -10.98
C ARG A 239 -14.72 0.25 -12.06
N ARG A 240 -14.27 1.46 -11.76
CA ARG A 240 -13.46 2.27 -12.68
C ARG A 240 -12.15 1.54 -13.00
N TYR A 241 -11.49 1.03 -11.99
CA TYR A 241 -10.24 0.27 -12.19
C TYR A 241 -10.44 -0.98 -13.06
N GLN A 242 -11.50 -1.76 -12.80
CA GLN A 242 -11.85 -2.92 -13.63
C GLN A 242 -12.04 -2.59 -15.11
N ARG A 243 -12.74 -1.47 -15.41
CA ARG A 243 -12.95 -1.04 -16.80
C ARG A 243 -11.65 -0.63 -17.49
N PHE A 244 -10.76 0.06 -16.80
CA PHE A 244 -9.48 0.47 -17.39
C PHE A 244 -8.56 -0.71 -17.65
N ALA A 245 -8.54 -1.67 -16.75
CA ALA A 245 -7.74 -2.87 -16.95
C ALA A 245 -8.26 -3.72 -18.12
N ALA A 246 -9.58 -3.90 -18.24
CA ALA A 246 -10.18 -4.60 -19.37
C ALA A 246 -9.91 -3.90 -20.73
N ALA A 247 -9.89 -2.56 -20.74
CA ALA A 247 -9.55 -1.80 -21.94
C ALA A 247 -8.06 -1.93 -22.34
N ALA A 248 -7.17 -2.07 -21.35
CA ALA A 248 -5.73 -2.24 -21.60
C ALA A 248 -5.38 -3.64 -22.14
N GLU A 249 -6.19 -4.66 -21.84
CA GLU A 249 -6.01 -6.04 -22.37
C GLU A 249 -6.51 -6.19 -23.81
N THR A 250 -7.31 -5.24 -24.30
CA THR A 250 -7.89 -5.27 -25.66
C THR A 250 -7.16 -4.34 -26.65
N SER A 251 -6.14 -3.63 -26.22
CA SER A 251 -5.32 -2.70 -27.03
C SER A 251 -3.93 -3.23 -27.30
#